data_5ab87ddd172af23f7c36971d1e90ba03
#
_entry.id   5ab87ddd172af23f7c36971d1e90ba03
#
_cell.length_a   1.000
_cell.length_b   1.000
_cell.length_c   1.000
_cell.angle_alpha   90.00
_cell.angle_beta   90.00
_cell.angle_gamma   90.00
#
_symmetry.space_group_name_H-M   'P 1'
#
loop_
_entity.id
_entity.type
_entity.pdbx_description
1 polymer ?
#
loop_
_entity_poly.entity_id
_entity_poly.type
_entity_poly.pdbx_seq_one_letter_code
_entity_poly.pdbx_strand_id
1 'polypeptide(L)'
;IERAGLEPRIVTIPFDTPTPQRFALVQSSLDQACARSPIDAVFATDDLAAAEVLEWARTRDLSVPGDLSIIGFDGTETMRRALPHLATIRQPISQIAQAAVDILLEQMEGTLPRPIDEAGESPAPTLEFPGTLIPGRSLSA
;
A
#
# COMPACT_ATOMS: atom_id res chain seq x y z
N ILE A 1 -4.96 5.06 12.20
CA ILE A 1 -6.33 5.59 12.03
C ILE A 1 -7.11 5.35 13.32
N GLU A 2 -7.30 4.10 13.77
CA GLU A 2 -8.02 3.76 15.03
C GLU A 2 -7.44 4.44 16.27
N ARG A 3 -6.09 4.52 16.40
CA ARG A 3 -5.43 5.26 17.48
C ARG A 3 -5.76 6.77 17.49
N ALA A 4 -6.19 7.31 16.37
CA ALA A 4 -6.65 8.69 16.23
C ALA A 4 -8.19 8.83 16.42
N GLY A 5 -8.89 7.76 16.78
CA GLY A 5 -10.34 7.75 16.92
C GLY A 5 -11.11 7.86 15.61
N LEU A 6 -10.46 7.54 14.50
CA LEU A 6 -11.06 7.57 13.16
C LEU A 6 -11.41 6.15 12.70
N GLU A 7 -12.54 6.01 12.00
CA GLU A 7 -12.93 4.76 11.37
C GLU A 7 -12.35 4.68 9.95
N PRO A 8 -11.52 3.66 9.64
CA PRO A 8 -11.02 3.46 8.29
C PRO A 8 -12.15 2.98 7.37
N ARG A 9 -12.24 3.56 6.18
CA ARG A 9 -13.09 3.03 5.10
C ARG A 9 -12.22 2.19 4.17
N ILE A 10 -12.50 0.89 4.12
CA ILE A 10 -11.74 -0.05 3.31
C ILE A 10 -12.45 -0.22 1.97
N VAL A 11 -11.74 0.09 0.90
CA VAL A 11 -12.13 -0.21 -0.48
C VAL A 11 -11.30 -1.42 -0.94
N THR A 12 -11.98 -2.52 -1.21
CA THR A 12 -11.33 -3.77 -1.65
C THR A 12 -11.50 -3.95 -3.15
N ILE A 13 -10.38 -4.09 -3.85
CA ILE A 13 -10.33 -4.40 -5.28
C ILE A 13 -9.72 -5.80 -5.44
N PRO A 14 -10.42 -6.77 -6.08
CA PRO A 14 -9.86 -8.09 -6.31
C PRO A 14 -8.56 -8.01 -7.11
N PHE A 15 -7.55 -8.76 -6.68
CA PHE A 15 -6.19 -8.69 -7.25
C PHE A 15 -6.15 -9.08 -8.73
N ASP A 16 -6.98 -10.04 -9.13
CA ASP A 16 -7.07 -10.59 -10.49
C ASP A 16 -7.99 -9.78 -11.44
N THR A 17 -8.50 -8.63 -10.99
CA THR A 17 -9.35 -7.78 -11.82
C THR A 17 -8.55 -7.21 -13.00
N PRO A 18 -8.97 -7.47 -14.27
CA PRO A 18 -8.30 -6.93 -15.45
C PRO A 18 -8.23 -5.41 -15.46
N THR A 19 -7.14 -4.83 -15.96
CA THR A 19 -6.83 -3.39 -15.85
C THR A 19 -7.99 -2.44 -16.23
N PRO A 20 -8.72 -2.62 -17.36
CA PRO A 20 -9.80 -1.70 -17.69
C PRO A 20 -10.97 -1.76 -16.70
N GLN A 21 -11.29 -2.97 -16.22
CA GLN A 21 -12.36 -3.20 -15.23
C GLN A 21 -11.93 -2.75 -13.84
N ARG A 22 -10.64 -2.93 -13.50
CA ARG A 22 -10.05 -2.50 -12.24
C ARG A 22 -10.24 -1.00 -12.04
N PHE A 23 -9.89 -0.18 -13.02
CA PHE A 23 -10.05 1.26 -12.92
C PHE A 23 -11.52 1.68 -12.72
N ALA A 24 -12.45 1.10 -13.48
CA ALA A 24 -13.88 1.38 -13.32
C ALA A 24 -14.39 0.97 -11.91
N LEU A 25 -13.87 -0.14 -11.37
CA LEU A 25 -14.22 -0.60 -10.05
C LEU A 25 -13.67 0.32 -8.96
N VAL A 26 -12.43 0.78 -9.09
CA VAL A 26 -11.83 1.78 -8.19
C VAL A 26 -12.68 3.05 -8.18
N GLN A 27 -13.01 3.58 -9.36
CA GLN A 27 -13.84 4.78 -9.48
C GLN A 27 -15.19 4.63 -8.78
N SER A 28 -15.94 3.57 -9.09
CA SER A 28 -17.26 3.35 -8.51
C SER A 28 -17.21 3.14 -7.00
N SER A 29 -16.18 2.45 -6.50
CA SER A 29 -16.02 2.20 -5.07
C SER A 29 -15.66 3.47 -4.30
N LEU A 30 -14.81 4.33 -4.86
CA LEU A 30 -14.48 5.62 -4.26
C LEU A 30 -15.69 6.57 -4.30
N ASP A 31 -16.46 6.59 -5.39
CA ASP A 31 -17.70 7.36 -5.48
C ASP A 31 -18.71 6.93 -4.41
N GLN A 32 -18.89 5.62 -4.19
CA GLN A 32 -19.75 5.09 -3.14
C GLN A 32 -19.25 5.44 -1.74
N ALA A 33 -17.93 5.40 -1.53
CA ALA A 33 -17.34 5.78 -0.25
C ALA A 33 -17.52 7.28 0.03
N CYS A 34 -17.35 8.15 -0.97
CA CYS A 34 -17.58 9.59 -0.86
C CYS A 34 -19.05 9.94 -0.66
N ALA A 35 -19.97 9.20 -1.29
CA ALA A 35 -21.41 9.44 -1.12
C ALA A 35 -21.92 9.23 0.32
N ARG A 36 -21.19 8.44 1.12
CA ARG A 36 -21.53 8.22 2.53
C ARG A 36 -21.04 9.35 3.43
N SER A 37 -19.86 9.87 3.16
CA SER A 37 -19.27 11.03 3.81
C SER A 37 -18.01 11.46 3.06
N PRO A 38 -17.60 12.75 3.09
CA PRO A 38 -16.36 13.20 2.47
C PRO A 38 -15.15 12.37 2.87
N ILE A 39 -14.18 12.24 1.96
CA ILE A 39 -12.90 11.58 2.19
C ILE A 39 -11.81 12.64 2.02
N ASP A 40 -10.99 12.84 3.04
CA ASP A 40 -9.92 13.84 3.05
C ASP A 40 -8.56 13.22 2.70
N ALA A 41 -8.43 11.90 2.86
CA ALA A 41 -7.18 11.21 2.58
C ALA A 41 -7.40 9.75 2.13
N VAL A 42 -6.51 9.26 1.28
CA VAL A 42 -6.45 7.87 0.84
C VAL A 42 -5.03 7.33 1.07
N PHE A 43 -4.93 6.21 1.78
CA PHE A 43 -3.77 5.34 1.79
C PHE A 43 -4.01 4.21 0.79
N ALA A 44 -3.22 4.17 -0.26
CA ALA A 44 -3.26 3.13 -1.28
C ALA A 44 -2.28 2.00 -0.92
N THR A 45 -2.69 0.76 -1.18
CA THR A 45 -1.90 -0.44 -0.84
C THR A 45 -0.61 -0.59 -1.65
N ASP A 46 -0.53 0.10 -2.78
CA ASP A 46 0.64 0.20 -3.66
C ASP A 46 0.61 1.49 -4.48
N ASP A 47 1.73 1.81 -5.14
CA ASP A 47 1.85 3.03 -5.95
C ASP A 47 0.99 3.00 -7.23
N LEU A 48 0.64 1.81 -7.74
CA LEU A 48 -0.26 1.68 -8.89
C LEU A 48 -1.70 2.02 -8.49
N ALA A 49 -2.15 1.51 -7.35
CA ALA A 49 -3.45 1.88 -6.78
C ALA A 49 -3.50 3.38 -6.47
N ALA A 50 -2.41 3.98 -5.98
CA ALA A 50 -2.32 5.43 -5.78
C ALA A 50 -2.47 6.20 -7.11
N ALA A 51 -1.90 5.70 -8.22
CA ALA A 51 -2.07 6.27 -9.54
C ALA A 51 -3.55 6.24 -10.00
N GLU A 52 -4.25 5.14 -9.73
CA GLU A 52 -5.68 5.01 -10.02
C GLU A 52 -6.54 6.01 -9.21
N VAL A 53 -6.17 6.24 -7.94
CA VAL A 53 -6.83 7.25 -7.09
C VAL A 53 -6.53 8.68 -7.58
N LEU A 54 -5.30 8.97 -8.00
CA LEU A 54 -4.93 10.26 -8.60
C LEU A 54 -5.75 10.54 -9.86
N GLU A 55 -5.92 9.54 -10.73
CA GLU A 55 -6.74 9.68 -11.94
C GLU A 55 -8.23 9.83 -11.60
N TRP A 56 -8.74 9.11 -10.60
CA TRP A 56 -10.09 9.30 -10.09
C TRP A 56 -10.29 10.74 -9.58
N ALA A 57 -9.38 11.26 -8.76
CA ALA A 57 -9.44 12.64 -8.25
C ALA A 57 -9.47 13.65 -9.40
N ARG A 58 -8.60 13.46 -10.40
CA ARG A 58 -8.55 14.31 -11.61
C ARG A 58 -9.89 14.31 -12.37
N THR A 59 -10.57 13.16 -12.48
CA THR A 59 -11.86 13.07 -13.20
C THR A 59 -13.04 13.67 -12.42
N ARG A 60 -12.83 14.06 -11.15
CA ARG A 60 -13.80 14.74 -10.29
C ARG A 60 -13.41 16.17 -9.96
N ASP A 61 -12.41 16.71 -10.65
CA ASP A 61 -11.87 18.06 -10.40
C ASP A 61 -11.43 18.29 -8.95
N LEU A 62 -11.04 17.20 -8.24
CA LEU A 62 -10.49 17.28 -6.90
C LEU A 62 -9.01 17.67 -6.98
N SER A 63 -8.62 18.68 -6.24
CA SER A 63 -7.22 19.07 -6.10
C SER A 63 -6.48 18.16 -5.14
N VAL A 64 -5.30 17.70 -5.54
CA VAL A 64 -4.39 16.92 -4.69
C VAL A 64 -3.15 17.78 -4.42
N PRO A 65 -2.84 18.12 -3.16
CA PRO A 65 -3.41 17.61 -1.91
C PRO A 65 -4.58 18.46 -1.33
N GLY A 66 -5.07 19.51 -2.01
CA GLY A 66 -5.99 20.50 -1.45
C GLY A 66 -7.30 19.91 -0.93
N ASP A 67 -7.98 19.11 -1.77
CA ASP A 67 -9.24 18.45 -1.42
C ASP A 67 -9.04 17.01 -0.98
N LEU A 68 -7.94 16.36 -1.41
CA LEU A 68 -7.64 14.96 -1.14
C LEU A 68 -6.14 14.73 -0.98
N SER A 69 -5.71 14.26 0.17
CA SER A 69 -4.34 13.76 0.36
C SER A 69 -4.22 12.29 -0.08
N ILE A 70 -3.14 11.95 -0.78
CA ILE A 70 -2.91 10.58 -1.27
C ILE A 70 -1.50 10.13 -0.90
N ILE A 71 -1.40 8.93 -0.33
CA ILE A 71 -0.12 8.26 -0.08
C ILE A 71 -0.15 6.85 -0.68
N GLY A 72 0.91 6.51 -1.39
CA GLY A 72 1.15 5.16 -1.93
C GLY A 72 2.01 4.30 -1.02
N PHE A 73 2.35 3.14 -1.52
CA PHE A 73 3.21 2.17 -0.87
C PHE A 73 4.07 1.47 -1.95
N ASP A 74 5.24 0.97 -1.59
CA ASP A 74 6.33 0.36 -2.33
C ASP A 74 7.49 1.32 -2.62
N GLY A 75 7.25 2.50 -3.16
CA GLY A 75 8.27 3.50 -3.47
C GLY A 75 9.32 3.00 -4.47
N THR A 76 8.90 2.20 -5.47
CA THR A 76 9.80 1.68 -6.49
C THR A 76 10.37 2.80 -7.36
N GLU A 77 11.59 2.62 -7.85
CA GLU A 77 12.24 3.64 -8.69
C GLU A 77 11.44 3.93 -9.98
N THR A 78 10.80 2.91 -10.55
CA THR A 78 9.94 3.07 -11.72
C THR A 78 8.75 3.97 -11.44
N MET A 79 8.03 3.71 -10.33
CA MET A 79 6.86 4.50 -9.96
C MET A 79 7.25 5.92 -9.54
N ARG A 80 8.39 6.09 -8.85
CA ARG A 80 8.90 7.43 -8.50
C ARG A 80 9.24 8.28 -9.73
N ARG A 81 9.68 7.67 -10.82
CA ARG A 81 9.89 8.39 -12.09
C ARG A 81 8.58 8.71 -12.80
N ALA A 82 7.61 7.80 -12.77
CA ALA A 82 6.31 7.99 -13.38
C ALA A 82 5.45 9.01 -12.60
N LEU A 83 5.53 8.99 -11.28
CA LEU A 83 4.73 9.80 -10.35
C LEU A 83 5.64 10.58 -9.37
N PRO A 84 6.44 11.54 -9.84
CA PRO A 84 7.48 12.20 -9.02
C PRO A 84 6.90 13.05 -7.88
N HIS A 85 5.60 13.31 -7.89
CA HIS A 85 4.91 14.09 -6.87
C HIS A 85 4.11 13.25 -5.87
N LEU A 86 4.02 11.93 -6.08
CA LEU A 86 3.35 11.02 -5.16
C LEU A 86 4.20 10.83 -3.90
N ALA A 87 3.59 11.07 -2.75
CA ALA A 87 4.14 10.61 -1.48
C ALA A 87 3.93 9.10 -1.37
N THR A 88 4.94 8.38 -0.92
CA THR A 88 4.89 6.91 -0.82
C THR A 88 5.74 6.39 0.33
N ILE A 89 5.40 5.21 0.84
CA ILE A 89 6.24 4.48 1.78
C ILE A 89 7.14 3.54 0.99
N ARG A 90 8.45 3.78 1.03
CA ARG A 90 9.44 2.88 0.42
C ARG A 90 9.70 1.69 1.34
N GLN A 91 9.55 0.50 0.80
CA GLN A 91 9.93 -0.73 1.46
C GLN A 91 11.45 -0.94 1.42
N PRO A 92 12.09 -1.46 2.50
CA PRO A 92 13.51 -1.82 2.52
C PRO A 92 13.73 -3.21 1.87
N ILE A 93 13.42 -3.36 0.60
CA ILE A 93 13.38 -4.65 -0.13
C ILE A 93 14.69 -5.44 0.00
N SER A 94 15.84 -4.76 -0.04
CA SER A 94 17.13 -5.44 0.11
C SER A 94 17.31 -6.08 1.49
N GLN A 95 16.83 -5.42 2.55
CA GLN A 95 16.88 -5.97 3.91
C GLN A 95 15.90 -7.14 4.08
N ILE A 96 14.71 -7.01 3.52
CA ILE A 96 13.70 -8.08 3.52
C ILE A 96 14.24 -9.31 2.77
N ALA A 97 14.81 -9.12 1.58
CA ALA A 97 15.38 -10.19 0.78
C ALA A 97 16.57 -10.87 1.49
N GLN A 98 17.48 -10.10 2.09
CA GLN A 98 18.60 -10.64 2.85
C GLN A 98 18.10 -11.49 4.02
N ALA A 99 17.20 -10.97 4.83
CA ALA A 99 16.64 -11.70 5.97
C ALA A 99 15.91 -12.99 5.55
N ALA A 100 15.19 -12.94 4.43
CA ALA A 100 14.51 -14.13 3.89
C ALA A 100 15.51 -15.22 3.48
N VAL A 101 16.64 -14.85 2.86
CA VAL A 101 17.71 -15.78 2.49
C VAL A 101 18.40 -16.34 3.75
N ASP A 102 18.70 -15.48 4.73
CA ASP A 102 19.35 -15.90 5.97
C ASP A 102 18.49 -16.93 6.72
N ILE A 103 17.17 -16.67 6.86
CA ILE A 103 16.22 -17.61 7.45
C ILE A 103 16.19 -18.93 6.68
N LEU A 104 16.17 -18.89 5.36
CA LEU A 104 16.17 -20.09 4.54
C LEU A 104 17.43 -20.93 4.76
N LEU A 105 18.60 -20.32 4.81
CA LEU A 105 19.87 -21.00 5.08
C LEU A 105 19.87 -21.63 6.47
N GLU A 106 19.42 -20.92 7.49
CA GLU A 106 19.33 -21.45 8.87
C GLU A 106 18.36 -22.63 8.96
N GLN A 107 17.27 -22.61 8.21
CA GLN A 107 16.35 -23.76 8.13
C GLN A 107 16.98 -24.97 7.39
N MET A 108 17.77 -24.72 6.35
CA MET A 108 18.48 -25.79 5.65
C MET A 108 19.57 -26.43 6.52
N GLU A 109 20.22 -25.66 7.38
CA GLU A 109 21.22 -26.10 8.34
C GLU A 109 20.60 -26.76 9.59
N GLY A 110 19.28 -26.67 9.75
CA GLY A 110 18.54 -27.22 10.90
C GLY A 110 18.70 -26.41 12.20
N THR A 111 19.19 -25.19 12.09
CA THR A 111 19.36 -24.28 13.23
C THR A 111 18.08 -23.50 13.57
N LEU A 112 17.16 -23.36 12.58
CA LEU A 112 15.81 -22.84 12.78
C LEU A 112 14.76 -23.91 12.46
N PRO A 113 13.67 -24.03 13.24
CA PRO A 113 12.58 -24.93 12.92
C PRO A 113 11.90 -24.49 11.59
N ARG A 114 11.39 -25.47 10.84
CA ARG A 114 10.58 -25.19 9.66
C ARG A 114 9.27 -24.48 10.08
N PRO A 115 8.81 -23.48 9.32
CA PRO A 115 7.75 -22.59 9.76
C PRO A 115 6.34 -23.20 9.80
N ILE A 116 6.13 -24.42 9.32
CA ILE A 116 4.80 -25.03 9.28
C ILE A 116 4.92 -26.45 9.83
N ASP A 117 4.32 -26.69 10.99
CA ASP A 117 4.03 -28.02 11.47
C ASP A 117 2.74 -28.57 10.80
N GLU A 118 2.46 -29.87 10.99
CA GLU A 118 1.26 -30.51 10.45
C GLU A 118 -0.05 -29.95 11.03
N ALA A 119 0.01 -29.15 12.11
CA ALA A 119 -1.13 -28.47 12.72
C ALA A 119 -1.35 -27.04 12.16
N GLY A 120 -0.46 -26.55 11.27
CA GLY A 120 -0.55 -25.22 10.67
C GLY A 120 -0.15 -24.08 11.60
N GLU A 121 0.44 -24.37 12.75
CA GLU A 121 0.98 -23.38 13.67
C GLU A 121 2.46 -23.12 13.34
N SER A 122 2.77 -21.88 13.06
CA SER A 122 4.15 -21.46 12.78
C SER A 122 4.74 -20.72 13.95
N PRO A 123 5.79 -21.26 14.58
CA PRO A 123 6.59 -20.51 15.55
C PRO A 123 7.62 -19.59 14.86
N ALA A 124 7.48 -19.32 13.55
CA ALA A 124 8.45 -18.50 12.84
C ALA A 124 8.49 -17.09 13.45
N PRO A 125 9.69 -16.54 13.71
CA PRO A 125 9.81 -15.18 14.23
C PRO A 125 9.24 -14.18 13.22
N THR A 126 8.37 -13.29 13.69
CA THR A 126 7.91 -12.16 12.90
C THR A 126 9.04 -11.12 12.85
N LEU A 127 9.52 -10.82 11.64
CA LEU A 127 10.47 -9.75 11.41
C LEU A 127 9.73 -8.51 10.90
N GLU A 128 9.98 -7.38 11.55
CA GLU A 128 9.42 -6.09 11.14
C GLU A 128 10.50 -5.24 10.46
N PHE A 129 10.17 -4.74 9.28
CA PHE A 129 11.05 -3.86 8.52
C PHE A 129 10.37 -2.51 8.34
N PRO A 130 10.84 -1.45 9.02
CA PRO A 130 10.23 -0.14 8.91
C PRO A 130 10.41 0.44 7.51
N GLY A 131 9.29 0.84 6.88
CA GLY A 131 9.30 1.60 5.65
C GLY A 131 9.80 3.02 5.85
N THR A 132 10.27 3.65 4.78
CA THR A 132 10.71 5.05 4.79
C THR A 132 9.71 5.91 4.01
N LEU A 133 9.15 6.94 4.65
CA LEU A 133 8.32 7.91 3.95
C LEU A 133 9.19 8.69 2.94
N ILE A 134 8.82 8.60 1.68
CA ILE A 134 9.31 9.47 0.62
C ILE A 134 8.29 10.60 0.47
N PRO A 135 8.62 11.82 0.85
CA PRO A 135 7.68 12.92 0.77
C PRO A 135 7.35 13.26 -0.68
N GLY A 136 6.12 13.70 -0.90
CA GLY A 136 5.61 14.15 -2.19
C GLY A 136 4.58 15.26 -2.00
N ARG A 137 4.19 15.90 -3.10
CA ARG A 137 3.17 16.97 -3.09
C ARG A 137 1.73 16.43 -3.04
N SER A 138 1.53 15.13 -2.96
CA SER A 138 0.21 14.51 -2.82
C SER A 138 -0.30 14.46 -1.37
N LEU A 139 0.50 14.92 -0.40
CA LEU A 139 0.11 15.09 1.00
C LEU A 139 0.03 16.56 1.34
N SER A 140 -1.03 16.94 2.07
CA SER A 140 -1.10 18.24 2.76
C SER A 140 -0.11 18.23 3.94
N ALA A 141 0.50 19.39 4.18
CA ALA A 141 1.41 19.58 5.32
C ALA A 141 0.62 19.63 6.65
#